data_9ebaa3377e36742289c2a9994f47f78a
#
_entry.id   9ebaa3377e36742289c2a9994f47f78a
#
_cell.length_a   1.000
_cell.length_b   1.000
_cell.length_c   1.000
_cell.angle_alpha   90.00
_cell.angle_beta   90.00
_cell.angle_gamma   90.00
#
_symmetry.space_group_name_H-M   'P 1'
#
loop_
_entity.id
_entity.type
_entity.pdbx_description
1 polymer ?
#
loop_
_entity_poly.entity_id
_entity_poly.type
_entity_poly.pdbx_seq_one_letter_code
_entity_poly.pdbx_strand_id
1 'polypeptide(L)'
;MLLAFFGFWEYSRLTKLPGFLLFFAIVLPWYLAVQHRVPQFFRVFFIEHNLERFGTNLYQHSQPFWYYIPVFLLATIPWTLFAVPALIDAGKNTWKRWRGNREPKTIDADAQADDGLTSFLFLWIIVPIVFFSISRAKLPGYILPSIPAAALLTAEYVYRLKVIPRLLTSFHALLCAVLMVGALMAPFAMMKVQPPSYMGIFMAVTGGIIAFMVLLMVRREGARVLHFVTLVPTILAVVFLLRPAAATIDRTQSTRPIQQQLAQLGVAADEPVATFNVKRQVAYGLDFYRNQPISHYEQEGPLDLPSGIPSGKHVVVAKEGSLGAVQAAVGNRQVLPIGTFPPQHLEFFEVRAAK
;
A
#
# COMPACT_ATOMS: atom_id res chain seq x y z
N MET A 1 -7.15 -20.39 -1.54
CA MET A 1 -7.77 -20.91 -0.32
C MET A 1 -9.30 -21.02 -0.43
N LEU A 2 -10.05 -20.05 -0.96
CA LEU A 2 -11.50 -20.12 -1.16
C LEU A 2 -11.94 -21.12 -2.27
N LEU A 3 -11.16 -21.32 -3.32
CA LEU A 3 -11.39 -22.36 -4.33
C LEU A 3 -11.39 -23.78 -3.73
N ALA A 4 -10.61 -24.00 -2.67
CA ALA A 4 -10.61 -25.27 -1.94
C ALA A 4 -11.92 -25.52 -1.16
N PHE A 5 -12.62 -24.45 -0.75
CA PHE A 5 -13.85 -24.59 0.06
C PHE A 5 -15.11 -24.88 -0.79
N PHE A 6 -15.19 -24.41 -2.03
CA PHE A 6 -16.44 -24.43 -2.82
C PHE A 6 -16.44 -25.29 -4.07
N GLY A 7 -15.30 -25.64 -4.65
CA GLY A 7 -15.20 -26.46 -5.85
C GLY A 7 -14.38 -27.73 -5.71
N PHE A 8 -13.52 -27.77 -4.70
CA PHE A 8 -12.54 -28.85 -4.54
C PHE A 8 -13.10 -30.08 -3.79
N TRP A 9 -14.30 -30.01 -3.24
CA TRP A 9 -14.89 -31.15 -2.52
C TRP A 9 -15.25 -32.31 -3.46
N GLU A 10 -15.56 -32.05 -4.73
CA GLU A 10 -15.93 -33.09 -5.72
C GLU A 10 -14.73 -33.67 -6.49
N TYR A 11 -13.61 -32.98 -6.59
CA TYR A 11 -12.40 -33.53 -7.22
C TYR A 11 -11.60 -34.37 -6.26
N SER A 12 -11.84 -35.65 -6.30
CA SER A 12 -11.12 -36.85 -5.79
C SER A 12 -10.22 -36.66 -4.53
N ARG A 13 -10.56 -37.42 -3.50
CA ARG A 13 -9.77 -37.58 -2.26
C ARG A 13 -8.30 -37.96 -2.50
N LEU A 14 -7.94 -38.47 -3.67
CA LEU A 14 -6.61 -38.93 -4.05
C LEU A 14 -5.66 -37.79 -4.51
N THR A 15 -6.17 -36.67 -5.00
CA THR A 15 -5.30 -35.56 -5.49
C THR A 15 -4.95 -34.55 -4.40
N LYS A 16 -5.62 -34.57 -3.27
CA LYS A 16 -5.37 -33.62 -2.16
C LYS A 16 -4.10 -33.96 -1.39
N LEU A 17 -3.88 -35.23 -1.07
CA LEU A 17 -2.73 -35.67 -0.30
C LEU A 17 -1.39 -35.43 -1.01
N PRO A 18 -1.21 -35.78 -2.31
CA PRO A 18 0.01 -35.44 -3.04
C PRO A 18 0.28 -33.95 -3.13
N GLY A 19 -0.75 -33.11 -3.30
CA GLY A 19 -0.62 -31.65 -3.31
C GLY A 19 -0.13 -31.10 -1.98
N PHE A 20 -0.67 -31.57 -0.85
CA PHE A 20 -0.18 -31.20 0.47
C PHE A 20 1.25 -31.66 0.71
N LEU A 21 1.58 -32.90 0.36
CA LEU A 21 2.94 -33.43 0.51
C LEU A 21 3.93 -32.63 -0.32
N LEU A 22 3.61 -32.31 -1.57
CA LEU A 22 4.44 -31.49 -2.45
C LEU A 22 4.62 -30.08 -1.88
N PHE A 23 3.55 -29.46 -1.41
CA PHE A 23 3.61 -28.14 -0.77
C PHE A 23 4.57 -28.14 0.41
N PHE A 24 4.43 -29.07 1.34
CA PHE A 24 5.29 -29.15 2.51
C PHE A 24 6.72 -29.56 2.14
N ALA A 25 6.90 -30.43 1.16
CA ALA A 25 8.23 -30.82 0.69
C ALA A 25 9.02 -29.63 0.12
N ILE A 26 8.35 -28.66 -0.49
CA ILE A 26 8.97 -27.43 -1.02
C ILE A 26 9.18 -26.41 0.09
N VAL A 27 8.18 -26.19 0.96
CA VAL A 27 8.15 -25.09 1.92
C VAL A 27 8.99 -25.38 3.17
N LEU A 28 8.87 -26.59 3.75
CA LEU A 28 9.53 -26.92 5.01
C LEU A 28 11.06 -26.83 4.99
N PRO A 29 11.79 -27.30 3.95
CA PRO A 29 13.24 -27.20 3.92
C PRO A 29 13.74 -25.76 4.10
N TRP A 30 13.08 -24.80 3.44
CA TRP A 30 13.44 -23.40 3.58
C TRP A 30 13.17 -22.86 4.99
N TYR A 31 11.97 -23.11 5.55
CA TYR A 31 11.63 -22.65 6.90
C TYR A 31 12.55 -23.26 7.97
N LEU A 32 12.89 -24.55 7.84
CA LEU A 32 13.82 -25.22 8.77
C LEU A 32 15.25 -24.66 8.65
N ALA A 33 15.72 -24.41 7.42
CA ALA A 33 17.05 -23.83 7.20
C ALA A 33 17.16 -22.42 7.79
N VAL A 34 16.12 -21.59 7.62
CA VAL A 34 16.09 -20.25 8.20
C VAL A 34 16.00 -20.31 9.72
N GLN A 35 15.16 -21.18 10.29
CA GLN A 35 15.04 -21.35 11.73
C GLN A 35 16.36 -21.81 12.35
N HIS A 36 17.11 -22.67 11.67
CA HIS A 36 18.42 -23.11 12.15
C HIS A 36 19.45 -21.97 12.17
N ARG A 37 19.42 -21.09 11.15
CA ARG A 37 20.34 -19.93 11.07
C ARG A 37 19.93 -18.77 11.98
N VAL A 38 18.62 -18.57 12.19
CA VAL A 38 18.03 -17.47 12.96
C VAL A 38 17.07 -18.09 13.99
N PRO A 39 17.54 -18.46 15.19
CA PRO A 39 16.71 -19.17 16.18
C PRO A 39 15.43 -18.45 16.60
N GLN A 40 15.37 -17.14 16.44
CA GLN A 40 14.19 -16.33 16.77
C GLN A 40 13.16 -16.25 15.62
N PHE A 41 13.48 -16.82 14.43
CA PHE A 41 12.66 -16.65 13.22
C PHE A 41 11.21 -17.07 13.42
N PHE A 42 10.97 -18.26 14.01
CA PHE A 42 9.60 -18.75 14.25
C PHE A 42 8.81 -17.81 15.16
N ARG A 43 9.42 -17.37 16.25
CA ARG A 43 8.78 -16.46 17.20
C ARG A 43 8.45 -15.12 16.54
N VAL A 44 9.44 -14.49 15.90
CA VAL A 44 9.27 -13.19 15.27
C VAL A 44 8.29 -13.26 14.10
N PHE A 45 8.44 -14.26 13.22
CA PHE A 45 7.62 -14.34 12.00
C PHE A 45 6.19 -14.80 12.30
N PHE A 46 6.00 -15.92 13.01
CA PHE A 46 4.66 -16.47 13.23
C PHE A 46 3.93 -15.82 14.40
N ILE A 47 4.61 -15.56 15.51
CA ILE A 47 3.95 -15.04 16.71
C ILE A 47 3.85 -13.52 16.64
N GLU A 48 4.96 -12.81 16.62
CA GLU A 48 4.97 -11.34 16.69
C GLU A 48 4.36 -10.68 15.44
N HIS A 49 4.79 -11.08 14.23
CA HIS A 49 4.33 -10.46 13.00
C HIS A 49 2.98 -10.94 12.48
N ASN A 50 2.50 -12.12 12.86
CA ASN A 50 1.20 -12.61 12.41
C ASN A 50 0.16 -12.62 13.53
N LEU A 51 0.40 -13.33 14.65
CA LEU A 51 -0.61 -13.48 15.69
C LEU A 51 -0.74 -12.24 16.57
N GLU A 52 0.36 -11.72 17.08
CA GLU A 52 0.32 -10.51 17.93
C GLU A 52 -0.10 -9.28 17.15
N ARG A 53 0.36 -9.15 15.89
CA ARG A 53 -0.07 -8.06 15.01
C ARG A 53 -1.58 -8.08 14.74
N PHE A 54 -2.18 -9.26 14.61
CA PHE A 54 -3.62 -9.40 14.41
C PHE A 54 -4.40 -9.06 15.68
N GLY A 55 -3.94 -9.54 16.85
CA GLY A 55 -4.67 -9.46 18.12
C GLY A 55 -4.32 -8.26 19.00
N THR A 56 -3.15 -7.62 18.80
CA THR A 56 -2.66 -6.55 19.67
C THR A 56 -2.45 -5.23 18.91
N ASN A 57 -2.20 -4.16 19.65
CA ASN A 57 -1.91 -2.83 19.09
C ASN A 57 -0.39 -2.55 19.02
N LEU A 58 0.43 -3.56 18.87
CA LEU A 58 1.90 -3.49 18.92
C LEU A 58 2.48 -2.45 17.95
N TYR A 59 1.82 -2.22 16.80
CA TYR A 59 2.28 -1.31 15.74
C TYR A 59 1.53 0.02 15.67
N GLN A 60 0.70 0.36 16.67
CA GLN A 60 -0.03 1.64 16.77
C GLN A 60 -0.89 2.00 15.55
N HIS A 61 -1.35 1.02 14.75
CA HIS A 61 -2.22 1.21 13.59
C HIS A 61 -3.67 0.83 13.90
N SER A 62 -4.15 1.19 15.10
CA SER A 62 -5.54 0.94 15.50
C SER A 62 -6.49 1.81 14.70
N GLN A 63 -7.42 1.17 14.01
CA GLN A 63 -8.47 1.83 13.23
C GLN A 63 -9.83 1.21 13.57
N PRO A 64 -10.96 1.96 13.43
CA PRO A 64 -12.29 1.45 13.70
C PRO A 64 -12.65 0.26 12.79
N PHE A 65 -13.64 -0.55 13.20
CA PHE A 65 -14.02 -1.76 12.45
C PHE A 65 -14.52 -1.46 11.02
N TRP A 66 -15.14 -0.30 10.80
CA TRP A 66 -15.65 0.15 9.49
C TRP A 66 -14.58 0.78 8.57
N TYR A 67 -13.33 0.81 9.01
CA TYR A 67 -12.22 1.45 8.29
C TYR A 67 -12.11 1.05 6.82
N TYR A 68 -12.37 -0.22 6.48
CA TYR A 68 -12.26 -0.69 5.11
C TYR A 68 -13.41 -0.29 4.20
N ILE A 69 -14.52 0.25 4.72
CA ILE A 69 -15.60 0.79 3.89
C ILE A 69 -15.10 1.99 3.07
N PRO A 70 -14.61 3.09 3.69
CA PRO A 70 -14.07 4.21 2.92
C PRO A 70 -12.83 3.82 2.09
N VAL A 71 -11.96 2.91 2.59
CA VAL A 71 -10.81 2.44 1.82
C VAL A 71 -11.24 1.73 0.54
N PHE A 72 -12.25 0.86 0.59
CA PHE A 72 -12.80 0.18 -0.58
C PHE A 72 -13.43 1.16 -1.57
N LEU A 73 -14.21 2.14 -1.08
CA LEU A 73 -14.82 3.17 -1.92
C LEU A 73 -13.76 4.00 -2.65
N LEU A 74 -12.68 4.39 -1.97
CA LEU A 74 -11.56 5.10 -2.57
C LEU A 74 -10.76 4.24 -3.56
N ALA A 75 -10.51 2.98 -3.22
CA ALA A 75 -9.74 2.06 -4.07
C ALA A 75 -10.46 1.69 -5.38
N THR A 76 -11.78 1.84 -5.42
CA THR A 76 -12.58 1.58 -6.63
C THR A 76 -12.85 2.82 -7.48
N ILE A 77 -12.32 4.00 -7.12
CA ILE A 77 -12.43 5.22 -7.95
C ILE A 77 -11.76 4.99 -9.33
N PRO A 78 -12.39 5.48 -10.44
CA PRO A 78 -13.65 6.22 -10.52
C PRO A 78 -14.92 5.35 -10.65
N TRP A 79 -14.78 4.04 -10.56
CA TRP A 79 -15.85 3.06 -10.76
C TRP A 79 -16.72 2.81 -9.53
N THR A 80 -16.47 3.49 -8.42
CA THR A 80 -17.15 3.30 -7.12
C THR A 80 -18.67 3.33 -7.25
N LEU A 81 -19.21 4.21 -8.09
CA LEU A 81 -20.66 4.34 -8.32
C LEU A 81 -21.29 3.12 -8.99
N PHE A 82 -20.50 2.31 -9.69
CA PHE A 82 -20.92 1.05 -10.29
C PHE A 82 -20.54 -0.14 -9.40
N ALA A 83 -19.41 -0.05 -8.71
CA ALA A 83 -18.93 -1.11 -7.83
C ALA A 83 -19.87 -1.35 -6.64
N VAL A 84 -20.42 -0.29 -6.05
CA VAL A 84 -21.36 -0.43 -4.92
C VAL A 84 -22.66 -1.12 -5.33
N PRO A 85 -23.39 -0.69 -6.37
CA PRO A 85 -24.57 -1.44 -6.84
C PRO A 85 -24.24 -2.87 -7.28
N ALA A 86 -23.10 -3.08 -7.95
CA ALA A 86 -22.65 -4.41 -8.33
C ALA A 86 -22.48 -5.33 -7.12
N LEU A 87 -21.85 -4.84 -6.07
CA LEU A 87 -21.64 -5.57 -4.81
C LEU A 87 -22.96 -5.89 -4.11
N ILE A 88 -23.89 -4.93 -4.07
CA ILE A 88 -25.23 -5.13 -3.50
C ILE A 88 -26.02 -6.18 -4.27
N ASP A 89 -26.00 -6.13 -5.60
CA ASP A 89 -26.70 -7.07 -6.46
C ASP A 89 -26.13 -8.49 -6.32
N ALA A 90 -24.80 -8.62 -6.36
CA ALA A 90 -24.11 -9.89 -6.14
C ALA A 90 -24.42 -10.46 -4.75
N GLY A 91 -24.46 -9.64 -3.72
CA GLY A 91 -24.82 -10.04 -2.36
C GLY A 91 -26.25 -10.57 -2.27
N LYS A 92 -27.23 -9.88 -2.89
CA LYS A 92 -28.62 -10.33 -2.96
C LYS A 92 -28.76 -11.67 -3.69
N ASN A 93 -28.06 -11.83 -4.80
CA ASN A 93 -28.08 -13.05 -5.61
C ASN A 93 -27.44 -14.22 -4.86
N THR A 94 -26.29 -14.00 -4.23
CA THR A 94 -25.62 -15.00 -3.38
C THR A 94 -26.50 -15.43 -2.19
N TRP A 95 -27.18 -14.47 -1.55
CA TRP A 95 -28.09 -14.75 -0.43
C TRP A 95 -29.31 -15.56 -0.85
N LYS A 96 -29.94 -15.20 -1.98
CA LYS A 96 -31.06 -15.97 -2.55
C LYS A 96 -30.66 -17.41 -2.88
N ARG A 97 -29.46 -17.59 -3.44
CA ARG A 97 -28.87 -18.89 -3.70
C ARG A 97 -28.69 -19.74 -2.44
N TRP A 98 -28.20 -19.13 -1.38
CA TRP A 98 -27.99 -19.81 -0.09
C TRP A 98 -29.29 -20.24 0.58
N ARG A 99 -30.35 -19.44 0.45
CA ARG A 99 -31.68 -19.77 1.01
C ARG A 99 -32.47 -20.82 0.21
N GLY A 100 -31.94 -21.32 -0.89
CA GLY A 100 -32.64 -22.31 -1.71
C GLY A 100 -33.86 -21.78 -2.47
N ASN A 101 -34.12 -20.45 -2.42
CA ASN A 101 -35.22 -19.79 -3.13
C ASN A 101 -34.90 -19.59 -4.63
N ARG A 102 -34.47 -20.66 -5.31
CA ARG A 102 -34.39 -20.67 -6.75
C ARG A 102 -35.65 -21.27 -7.31
N GLU A 103 -36.41 -20.48 -8.06
CA GLU A 103 -37.26 -21.08 -9.10
C GLU A 103 -36.31 -21.81 -10.05
N PRO A 104 -36.61 -23.08 -10.41
CA PRO A 104 -35.85 -23.84 -11.38
C PRO A 104 -35.98 -23.14 -12.74
N LYS A 105 -35.14 -22.16 -13.01
CA LYS A 105 -34.93 -21.68 -14.37
C LYS A 105 -34.30 -22.83 -15.15
N THR A 106 -34.91 -23.13 -16.30
CA THR A 106 -34.42 -24.03 -17.35
C THR A 106 -32.90 -24.10 -17.34
N ILE A 107 -32.39 -25.33 -17.38
CA ILE A 107 -30.99 -25.72 -17.21
C ILE A 107 -30.15 -25.15 -18.36
N ASP A 108 -29.86 -23.85 -18.34
CA ASP A 108 -28.79 -23.26 -19.13
C ASP A 108 -27.53 -23.34 -18.31
N ALA A 109 -26.62 -24.23 -18.68
CA ALA A 109 -25.33 -24.43 -18.01
C ALA A 109 -24.53 -23.15 -17.91
N ASP A 110 -24.64 -22.27 -18.90
CA ASP A 110 -23.99 -20.97 -18.94
C ASP A 110 -24.53 -19.99 -17.86
N ALA A 111 -25.84 -19.98 -17.63
CA ALA A 111 -26.47 -19.16 -16.59
C ALA A 111 -26.07 -19.63 -15.16
N GLN A 112 -25.85 -20.94 -15.00
CA GLN A 112 -25.43 -21.52 -13.73
C GLN A 112 -23.94 -21.22 -13.41
N ALA A 113 -23.08 -21.25 -14.45
CA ALA A 113 -21.68 -20.89 -14.34
C ALA A 113 -21.53 -19.41 -13.98
N ASP A 114 -22.32 -18.55 -14.60
CA ASP A 114 -22.32 -17.08 -14.39
C ASP A 114 -22.73 -16.70 -12.95
N ASP A 115 -23.74 -17.36 -12.41
CA ASP A 115 -24.17 -17.18 -11.02
C ASP A 115 -23.15 -17.71 -10.01
N GLY A 116 -22.39 -18.75 -10.36
CA GLY A 116 -21.31 -19.29 -9.55
C GLY A 116 -20.14 -18.30 -9.45
N LEU A 117 -19.75 -17.72 -10.58
CA LEU A 117 -18.71 -16.71 -10.68
C LEU A 117 -19.07 -15.45 -9.87
N THR A 118 -20.29 -14.93 -10.03
CA THR A 118 -20.77 -13.77 -9.28
C THR A 118 -20.69 -13.98 -7.77
N SER A 119 -21.12 -15.14 -7.27
CA SER A 119 -21.05 -15.49 -5.85
C SER A 119 -19.61 -15.64 -5.38
N PHE A 120 -18.74 -16.22 -6.19
CA PHE A 120 -17.31 -16.35 -5.90
C PHE A 120 -16.64 -14.97 -5.80
N LEU A 121 -16.87 -14.07 -6.76
CA LEU A 121 -16.33 -12.72 -6.74
C LEU A 121 -16.82 -11.93 -5.53
N PHE A 122 -18.10 -12.04 -5.19
CA PHE A 122 -18.66 -11.41 -3.99
C PHE A 122 -17.95 -11.88 -2.72
N LEU A 123 -17.78 -13.18 -2.53
CA LEU A 123 -17.07 -13.74 -1.37
C LEU A 123 -15.59 -13.36 -1.38
N TRP A 124 -14.96 -13.32 -2.54
CA TRP A 124 -13.58 -12.88 -2.67
C TRP A 124 -13.38 -11.42 -2.22
N ILE A 125 -14.38 -10.56 -2.40
CA ILE A 125 -14.36 -9.17 -1.89
C ILE A 125 -14.64 -9.15 -0.38
N ILE A 126 -15.71 -9.79 0.06
CA ILE A 126 -16.23 -9.64 1.42
C ILE A 126 -15.35 -10.33 2.46
N VAL A 127 -14.81 -11.52 2.16
CA VAL A 127 -14.04 -12.30 3.13
C VAL A 127 -12.77 -11.56 3.60
N PRO A 128 -11.90 -10.99 2.73
CA PRO A 128 -10.77 -10.21 3.19
C PRO A 128 -11.19 -8.94 3.94
N ILE A 129 -12.24 -8.24 3.47
CA ILE A 129 -12.72 -7.02 4.15
C ILE A 129 -13.19 -7.34 5.57
N VAL A 130 -14.01 -8.37 5.76
CA VAL A 130 -14.50 -8.77 7.08
C VAL A 130 -13.35 -9.27 7.95
N PHE A 131 -12.49 -10.13 7.41
CA PHE A 131 -11.34 -10.69 8.13
C PHE A 131 -10.44 -9.58 8.69
N PHE A 132 -10.02 -8.63 7.85
CA PHE A 132 -9.16 -7.55 8.31
C PHE A 132 -9.91 -6.49 9.13
N SER A 133 -11.23 -6.37 9.02
CA SER A 133 -12.04 -5.50 9.88
C SER A 133 -12.03 -5.96 11.35
N ILE A 134 -11.90 -7.26 11.59
CA ILE A 134 -11.79 -7.83 12.93
C ILE A 134 -10.39 -7.59 13.53
N SER A 135 -9.35 -7.52 12.71
CA SER A 135 -7.99 -7.23 13.17
C SER A 135 -7.88 -5.87 13.85
N ARG A 136 -7.06 -5.76 14.89
CA ARG A 136 -6.78 -4.47 15.55
C ARG A 136 -5.85 -3.58 14.72
N ALA A 137 -4.81 -4.14 14.16
CA ALA A 137 -3.91 -3.41 13.27
C ALA A 137 -4.44 -3.41 11.84
N LYS A 138 -4.74 -2.21 11.28
CA LYS A 138 -5.33 -2.05 9.95
C LYS A 138 -4.46 -1.17 9.06
N LEU A 139 -4.15 -1.66 7.86
CA LEU A 139 -3.50 -0.90 6.80
C LEU A 139 -4.36 -0.93 5.53
N PRO A 140 -4.40 0.15 4.74
CA PRO A 140 -5.22 0.20 3.52
C PRO A 140 -4.93 -0.94 2.55
N GLY A 141 -3.64 -1.34 2.44
CA GLY A 141 -3.18 -2.38 1.53
C GLY A 141 -3.68 -3.80 1.82
N TYR A 142 -4.26 -4.06 3.01
CA TYR A 142 -4.72 -5.41 3.35
C TYR A 142 -5.91 -5.89 2.51
N ILE A 143 -6.74 -4.97 2.01
CA ILE A 143 -7.86 -5.31 1.11
C ILE A 143 -7.48 -5.25 -0.37
N LEU A 144 -6.21 -4.98 -0.71
CA LEU A 144 -5.75 -4.97 -2.10
C LEU A 144 -6.10 -6.25 -2.87
N PRO A 145 -6.02 -7.47 -2.29
CA PRO A 145 -6.47 -8.69 -2.97
C PRO A 145 -7.96 -8.70 -3.38
N SER A 146 -8.81 -7.87 -2.78
CA SER A 146 -10.23 -7.74 -3.12
C SER A 146 -10.48 -6.89 -4.39
N ILE A 147 -9.52 -6.05 -4.78
CA ILE A 147 -9.71 -5.09 -5.88
C ILE A 147 -9.88 -5.76 -7.25
N PRO A 148 -9.10 -6.80 -7.64
CA PRO A 148 -9.34 -7.50 -8.89
C PRO A 148 -10.75 -8.10 -8.99
N ALA A 149 -11.25 -8.69 -7.89
CA ALA A 149 -12.61 -9.23 -7.84
C ALA A 149 -13.67 -8.12 -7.95
N ALA A 150 -13.44 -6.96 -7.32
CA ALA A 150 -14.30 -5.80 -7.43
C ALA A 150 -14.34 -5.24 -8.87
N ALA A 151 -13.21 -5.19 -9.55
CA ALA A 151 -13.13 -4.77 -10.93
C ALA A 151 -13.92 -5.70 -11.87
N LEU A 152 -13.75 -7.02 -11.74
CA LEU A 152 -14.48 -8.01 -12.52
C LEU A 152 -15.99 -7.93 -12.26
N LEU A 153 -16.40 -7.86 -11.00
CA LEU A 153 -17.81 -7.76 -10.63
C LEU A 153 -18.44 -6.47 -11.16
N THR A 154 -17.70 -5.37 -11.12
CA THR A 154 -18.16 -4.09 -11.66
C THR A 154 -18.29 -4.14 -13.18
N ALA A 155 -17.32 -4.72 -13.88
CA ALA A 155 -17.36 -4.89 -15.32
C ALA A 155 -18.57 -5.72 -15.76
N GLU A 156 -18.82 -6.84 -15.07
CA GLU A 156 -19.97 -7.70 -15.30
C GLU A 156 -21.30 -6.95 -15.07
N TYR A 157 -21.41 -6.21 -13.99
CA TYR A 157 -22.58 -5.38 -13.69
C TYR A 157 -22.84 -4.34 -14.80
N VAL A 158 -21.81 -3.59 -15.21
CA VAL A 158 -21.91 -2.58 -16.28
C VAL A 158 -22.30 -3.24 -17.62
N TYR A 159 -21.73 -4.41 -17.93
CA TYR A 159 -22.06 -5.15 -19.16
C TYR A 159 -23.53 -5.57 -19.21
N ARG A 160 -24.12 -5.94 -18.08
CA ARG A 160 -25.55 -6.31 -17.98
C ARG A 160 -26.52 -5.13 -18.07
N LEU A 161 -26.01 -3.90 -17.83
CA LEU A 161 -26.83 -2.70 -17.92
C LEU A 161 -27.16 -2.38 -19.38
N LYS A 162 -28.42 -2.59 -19.79
CA LYS A 162 -28.89 -2.18 -21.13
C LYS A 162 -28.90 -0.68 -21.32
N VAL A 163 -29.24 0.05 -20.24
CA VAL A 163 -29.26 1.52 -20.20
C VAL A 163 -28.68 1.99 -18.88
N ILE A 164 -27.71 2.91 -18.94
CA ILE A 164 -27.14 3.49 -17.72
C ILE A 164 -28.04 4.64 -17.27
N PRO A 165 -28.47 4.68 -16.00
CA PRO A 165 -29.24 5.78 -15.46
C PRO A 165 -28.51 7.11 -15.60
N ARG A 166 -29.22 8.15 -16.07
CA ARG A 166 -28.63 9.50 -16.29
C ARG A 166 -27.95 10.05 -15.03
N LEU A 167 -28.54 9.84 -13.86
CA LEU A 167 -27.98 10.27 -12.58
C LEU A 167 -26.64 9.61 -12.33
N LEU A 168 -26.52 8.30 -12.51
CA LEU A 168 -25.29 7.54 -12.32
C LEU A 168 -24.17 8.01 -13.27
N THR A 169 -24.52 8.23 -14.54
CA THR A 169 -23.59 8.77 -15.55
C THR A 169 -23.10 10.17 -15.16
N SER A 170 -23.99 11.04 -14.68
CA SER A 170 -23.63 12.42 -14.29
C SER A 170 -22.70 12.43 -13.08
N PHE A 171 -22.98 11.61 -12.07
CA PHE A 171 -22.09 11.48 -10.91
C PHE A 171 -20.75 10.85 -11.29
N HIS A 172 -20.72 9.88 -12.20
CA HIS A 172 -19.48 9.29 -12.69
C HIS A 172 -18.63 10.32 -13.44
N ALA A 173 -19.24 11.13 -14.30
CA ALA A 173 -18.57 12.22 -15.00
C ALA A 173 -17.99 13.26 -14.03
N LEU A 174 -18.75 13.64 -13.01
CA LEU A 174 -18.28 14.51 -11.94
C LEU A 174 -17.08 13.92 -11.19
N LEU A 175 -17.14 12.63 -10.85
CA LEU A 175 -16.05 11.95 -10.16
C LEU A 175 -14.78 11.89 -11.00
N CYS A 176 -14.87 11.64 -12.31
CA CYS A 176 -13.74 11.72 -13.24
C CYS A 176 -13.13 13.13 -13.29
N ALA A 177 -13.98 14.17 -13.30
CA ALA A 177 -13.54 15.56 -13.27
C ALA A 177 -12.81 15.91 -11.95
N VAL A 178 -13.36 15.50 -10.81
CA VAL A 178 -12.76 15.70 -9.50
C VAL A 178 -11.41 14.97 -9.39
N LEU A 179 -11.32 13.73 -9.91
CA LEU A 179 -10.08 12.97 -9.95
C LEU A 179 -8.99 13.71 -10.74
N MET A 180 -9.33 14.25 -11.91
CA MET A 180 -8.38 14.99 -12.74
C MET A 180 -7.95 16.30 -12.07
N VAL A 181 -8.89 17.06 -11.53
CA VAL A 181 -8.59 18.30 -10.79
C VAL A 181 -7.71 18.02 -9.59
N GLY A 182 -8.01 16.97 -8.82
CA GLY A 182 -7.20 16.52 -7.69
C GLY A 182 -5.77 16.13 -8.11
N ALA A 183 -5.63 15.43 -9.23
CA ALA A 183 -4.32 15.07 -9.77
C ALA A 183 -3.50 16.28 -10.23
N LEU A 184 -4.13 17.29 -10.82
CA LEU A 184 -3.46 18.53 -11.19
C LEU A 184 -3.03 19.37 -9.98
N MET A 185 -3.77 19.28 -8.86
CA MET A 185 -3.44 19.97 -7.60
C MET A 185 -2.39 19.23 -6.76
N ALA A 186 -2.28 17.91 -6.92
CA ALA A 186 -1.40 17.09 -6.11
C ALA A 186 0.06 17.58 -6.05
N PRO A 187 0.71 18.02 -7.15
CA PRO A 187 2.08 18.53 -7.11
C PRO A 187 2.24 19.73 -6.16
N PHE A 188 1.29 20.66 -6.19
CA PHE A 188 1.35 21.87 -5.36
C PHE A 188 1.17 21.52 -3.87
N ALA A 189 0.21 20.66 -3.55
CA ALA A 189 -0.01 20.18 -2.20
C ALA A 189 1.19 19.39 -1.65
N MET A 190 1.79 18.52 -2.46
CA MET A 190 2.94 17.69 -2.05
C MET A 190 4.21 18.52 -1.87
N MET A 191 4.43 19.52 -2.73
CA MET A 191 5.58 20.41 -2.64
C MET A 191 5.39 21.56 -1.66
N LYS A 192 4.19 21.71 -1.07
CA LYS A 192 3.79 22.83 -0.19
C LYS A 192 4.00 24.20 -0.86
N VAL A 193 3.78 24.26 -2.18
CA VAL A 193 3.89 25.48 -2.99
C VAL A 193 2.49 25.99 -3.29
N GLN A 194 2.31 27.31 -3.23
CA GLN A 194 1.03 27.93 -3.62
C GLN A 194 0.83 27.81 -5.13
N PRO A 195 -0.34 27.33 -5.61
CA PRO A 195 -0.63 27.30 -7.04
C PRO A 195 -0.78 28.72 -7.58
N PRO A 196 -0.44 28.95 -8.87
CA PRO A 196 -0.68 30.23 -9.53
C PRO A 196 -2.17 30.66 -9.44
N SER A 197 -2.43 31.95 -9.37
CA SER A 197 -3.80 32.50 -9.21
C SER A 197 -4.78 32.09 -10.33
N TYR A 198 -4.29 31.86 -11.55
CA TYR A 198 -5.11 31.36 -12.65
C TYR A 198 -5.45 29.86 -12.59
N MET A 199 -4.76 29.12 -11.72
CA MET A 199 -4.91 27.66 -11.65
C MET A 199 -6.33 27.23 -11.28
N GLY A 200 -7.01 27.97 -10.44
CA GLY A 200 -8.42 27.71 -10.07
C GLY A 200 -9.35 27.73 -11.28
N ILE A 201 -9.21 28.75 -12.15
CA ILE A 201 -10.00 28.87 -13.37
C ILE A 201 -9.64 27.74 -14.35
N PHE A 202 -8.35 27.50 -14.55
CA PHE A 202 -7.87 26.41 -15.42
C PHE A 202 -8.44 25.05 -15.00
N MET A 203 -8.45 24.74 -13.71
CA MET A 203 -9.00 23.49 -13.18
C MET A 203 -10.52 23.40 -13.35
N ALA A 204 -11.24 24.49 -13.10
CA ALA A 204 -12.69 24.53 -13.28
C ALA A 204 -13.06 24.27 -14.75
N VAL A 205 -12.36 24.91 -15.68
CA VAL A 205 -12.54 24.70 -17.12
C VAL A 205 -12.20 23.28 -17.54
N THR A 206 -11.03 22.77 -17.13
CA THR A 206 -10.59 21.41 -17.46
C THR A 206 -11.55 20.36 -16.89
N GLY A 207 -11.91 20.49 -15.62
CA GLY A 207 -12.88 19.60 -14.97
C GLY A 207 -14.25 19.64 -15.65
N GLY A 208 -14.73 20.83 -16.01
CA GLY A 208 -15.98 21.00 -16.74
C GLY A 208 -15.96 20.35 -18.12
N ILE A 209 -14.89 20.53 -18.88
CA ILE A 209 -14.70 19.88 -20.20
C ILE A 209 -14.70 18.36 -20.05
N ILE A 210 -13.97 17.80 -19.10
CA ILE A 210 -13.93 16.36 -18.87
C ILE A 210 -15.31 15.82 -18.52
N ALA A 211 -15.99 16.45 -17.56
CA ALA A 211 -17.34 16.04 -17.16
C ALA A 211 -18.31 16.09 -18.34
N PHE A 212 -18.27 17.16 -19.14
CA PHE A 212 -19.09 17.32 -20.31
C PHE A 212 -18.81 16.25 -21.37
N MET A 213 -17.54 15.99 -21.68
CA MET A 213 -17.13 14.98 -22.66
C MET A 213 -17.55 13.57 -22.23
N VAL A 214 -17.33 13.19 -20.98
CA VAL A 214 -17.77 11.89 -20.42
C VAL A 214 -19.30 11.76 -20.56
N LEU A 215 -20.04 12.79 -20.13
CA LEU A 215 -21.49 12.80 -20.19
C LEU A 215 -22.03 12.70 -21.61
N LEU A 216 -21.45 13.47 -22.54
CA LEU A 216 -21.85 13.51 -23.95
C LEU A 216 -21.60 12.16 -24.63
N MET A 217 -20.43 11.59 -24.47
CA MET A 217 -20.06 10.32 -25.10
C MET A 217 -20.91 9.16 -24.58
N VAL A 218 -21.11 9.07 -23.26
CA VAL A 218 -21.94 7.99 -22.69
C VAL A 218 -23.41 8.15 -23.10
N ARG A 219 -23.90 9.38 -23.28
CA ARG A 219 -25.27 9.61 -23.80
C ARG A 219 -25.44 9.20 -25.25
N ARG A 220 -24.42 9.38 -26.08
CA ARG A 220 -24.47 9.03 -27.53
C ARG A 220 -24.26 7.56 -27.77
N GLU A 221 -23.22 6.98 -27.16
CA GLU A 221 -22.72 5.64 -27.49
C GLU A 221 -23.11 4.59 -26.44
N GLY A 222 -23.69 5.01 -25.30
CA GLY A 222 -24.14 4.12 -24.24
C GLY A 222 -23.02 3.52 -23.39
N ALA A 223 -23.30 2.40 -22.75
CA ALA A 223 -22.40 1.74 -21.81
C ALA A 223 -21.08 1.25 -22.43
N ARG A 224 -21.08 0.98 -23.75
CA ARG A 224 -19.93 0.38 -24.45
C ARG A 224 -18.69 1.27 -24.43
N VAL A 225 -18.86 2.57 -24.44
CA VAL A 225 -17.73 3.54 -24.45
C VAL A 225 -17.36 4.05 -23.06
N LEU A 226 -18.14 3.69 -22.02
CA LEU A 226 -17.92 4.17 -20.67
C LEU A 226 -16.49 3.89 -20.18
N HIS A 227 -15.97 2.70 -20.44
CA HIS A 227 -14.63 2.32 -20.02
C HIS A 227 -13.54 3.12 -20.77
N PHE A 228 -13.68 3.35 -22.07
CA PHE A 228 -12.70 4.15 -22.82
C PHE A 228 -12.69 5.61 -22.39
N VAL A 229 -13.87 6.18 -22.18
CA VAL A 229 -14.01 7.59 -21.77
C VAL A 229 -13.50 7.82 -20.36
N THR A 230 -13.59 6.81 -19.49
CA THR A 230 -13.05 6.85 -18.13
C THR A 230 -11.56 6.60 -18.08
N LEU A 231 -11.04 5.74 -18.98
CA LEU A 231 -9.64 5.33 -18.97
C LEU A 231 -8.70 6.52 -19.18
N VAL A 232 -8.99 7.41 -20.13
CA VAL A 232 -8.13 8.55 -20.45
C VAL A 232 -7.92 9.49 -19.25
N PRO A 233 -8.98 10.04 -18.61
CA PRO A 233 -8.78 10.89 -17.43
C PRO A 233 -8.13 10.14 -16.28
N THR A 234 -8.40 8.84 -16.11
CA THR A 234 -7.77 8.04 -15.05
C THR A 234 -6.28 7.87 -15.29
N ILE A 235 -5.85 7.52 -16.51
CA ILE A 235 -4.42 7.38 -16.85
C ILE A 235 -3.72 8.73 -16.67
N LEU A 236 -4.30 9.82 -17.18
CA LEU A 236 -3.72 11.15 -17.01
C LEU A 236 -3.60 11.53 -15.54
N ALA A 237 -4.63 11.29 -14.73
CA ALA A 237 -4.60 11.54 -13.29
C ALA A 237 -3.49 10.75 -12.60
N VAL A 238 -3.35 9.47 -12.93
CA VAL A 238 -2.28 8.61 -12.39
C VAL A 238 -0.90 9.12 -12.80
N VAL A 239 -0.68 9.49 -14.06
CA VAL A 239 0.60 10.03 -14.54
C VAL A 239 0.94 11.35 -13.86
N PHE A 240 -0.03 12.27 -13.74
CA PHE A 240 0.17 13.55 -13.05
C PHE A 240 0.44 13.36 -11.55
N LEU A 241 -0.15 12.35 -10.92
CA LEU A 241 0.07 12.05 -9.51
C LEU A 241 1.41 11.35 -9.27
N LEU A 242 1.78 10.37 -10.11
CA LEU A 242 2.96 9.55 -9.89
C LEU A 242 4.27 10.34 -9.98
N ARG A 243 4.41 11.28 -10.90
CA ARG A 243 5.64 12.09 -11.03
C ARG A 243 6.02 12.84 -9.76
N PRO A 244 5.16 13.74 -9.23
CA PRO A 244 5.48 14.46 -7.99
C PRO A 244 5.48 13.53 -6.77
N ALA A 245 4.62 12.49 -6.75
CA ALA A 245 4.60 11.52 -5.69
C ALA A 245 5.92 10.76 -5.59
N ALA A 246 6.47 10.28 -6.72
CA ALA A 246 7.74 9.57 -6.75
C ALA A 246 8.89 10.44 -6.21
N ALA A 247 8.97 11.71 -6.65
CA ALA A 247 9.98 12.65 -6.17
C ALA A 247 9.83 12.94 -4.66
N THR A 248 8.60 13.10 -4.19
CA THR A 248 8.34 13.36 -2.77
C THR A 248 8.64 12.14 -1.91
N ILE A 249 8.21 10.95 -2.34
CA ILE A 249 8.51 9.69 -1.66
C ILE A 249 10.02 9.44 -1.62
N ASP A 250 10.72 9.68 -2.73
CA ASP A 250 12.18 9.53 -2.76
C ASP A 250 12.86 10.45 -1.75
N ARG A 251 12.44 11.71 -1.64
CA ARG A 251 13.02 12.65 -0.66
C ARG A 251 12.65 12.34 0.79
N THR A 252 11.44 11.85 1.06
CA THR A 252 10.91 11.71 2.43
C THR A 252 10.98 10.30 2.98
N GLN A 253 11.10 9.28 2.13
CA GLN A 253 11.07 7.88 2.52
C GLN A 253 12.28 7.08 2.04
N SER A 254 12.97 7.52 0.98
CA SER A 254 14.13 6.81 0.46
C SER A 254 15.41 7.25 1.17
N THR A 255 16.34 6.32 1.32
CA THR A 255 17.69 6.59 1.84
C THR A 255 18.65 7.05 0.74
N ARG A 256 18.30 6.90 -0.53
CA ARG A 256 19.13 7.33 -1.67
C ARG A 256 19.56 8.80 -1.58
N PRO A 257 18.65 9.78 -1.32
CA PRO A 257 19.06 11.18 -1.18
C PRO A 257 19.95 11.43 0.03
N ILE A 258 19.80 10.65 1.12
CA ILE A 258 20.67 10.73 2.29
C ILE A 258 22.10 10.35 1.91
N GLN A 259 22.28 9.23 1.21
CA GLN A 259 23.58 8.81 0.72
C GLN A 259 24.21 9.83 -0.24
N GLN A 260 23.40 10.44 -1.12
CA GLN A 260 23.87 11.51 -2.02
C GLN A 260 24.32 12.73 -1.22
N GLN A 261 23.60 13.12 -0.15
CA GLN A 261 23.98 14.23 0.72
C GLN A 261 25.27 13.94 1.47
N LEU A 262 25.45 12.72 1.99
CA LEU A 262 26.70 12.31 2.63
C LEU A 262 27.88 12.41 1.65
N ALA A 263 27.71 11.97 0.42
CA ALA A 263 28.73 12.09 -0.62
C ALA A 263 29.07 13.57 -0.96
N GLN A 264 28.05 14.46 -1.00
CA GLN A 264 28.24 15.90 -1.19
C GLN A 264 29.00 16.56 -0.02
N LEU A 265 28.84 16.02 1.20
CA LEU A 265 29.58 16.46 2.39
C LEU A 265 31.01 15.88 2.46
N GLY A 266 31.44 15.14 1.44
CA GLY A 266 32.77 14.57 1.36
C GLY A 266 32.95 13.25 2.12
N VAL A 267 31.87 12.61 2.56
CA VAL A 267 31.91 11.29 3.22
C VAL A 267 32.16 10.22 2.19
N ALA A 268 33.32 9.59 2.24
CA ALA A 268 33.70 8.54 1.30
C ALA A 268 32.81 7.30 1.42
N ALA A 269 32.71 6.51 0.33
CA ALA A 269 31.85 5.32 0.31
C ALA A 269 32.28 4.25 1.32
N ASP A 270 33.56 4.17 1.62
CA ASP A 270 34.22 3.26 2.57
C ASP A 270 34.36 3.84 3.99
N GLU A 271 34.06 5.13 4.18
CA GLU A 271 34.14 5.77 5.50
C GLU A 271 33.10 5.15 6.45
N PRO A 272 33.46 4.79 7.68
CA PRO A 272 32.53 4.21 8.63
C PRO A 272 31.37 5.15 8.94
N VAL A 273 30.16 4.65 8.81
CA VAL A 273 28.92 5.36 9.17
C VAL A 273 28.19 4.57 10.25
N ALA A 274 27.61 5.27 11.19
CA ALA A 274 26.71 4.74 12.20
C ALA A 274 25.39 5.49 12.17
N THR A 275 24.32 4.89 12.66
CA THR A 275 23.02 5.57 12.82
C THR A 275 22.64 5.62 14.30
N PHE A 276 22.02 6.74 14.70
CA PHE A 276 21.58 6.95 16.07
C PHE A 276 20.11 7.39 16.11
N ASN A 277 19.24 6.57 16.69
CA ASN A 277 17.83 6.86 16.90
C ASN A 277 17.08 7.29 15.64
N VAL A 278 17.38 6.65 14.50
CA VAL A 278 16.72 6.89 13.22
C VAL A 278 15.67 5.81 12.92
N LYS A 279 14.79 6.10 11.97
CA LYS A 279 13.82 5.10 11.49
C LYS A 279 14.56 3.90 10.87
N ARG A 280 14.03 2.70 11.07
CA ARG A 280 14.56 1.45 10.48
C ARG A 280 14.79 1.54 8.96
N GLN A 281 13.94 2.27 8.23
CA GLN A 281 14.09 2.49 6.79
C GLN A 281 15.39 3.21 6.44
N VAL A 282 15.81 4.19 7.25
CA VAL A 282 17.06 4.92 7.08
C VAL A 282 18.24 4.00 7.40
N ALA A 283 18.17 3.29 8.52
CA ALA A 283 19.21 2.39 8.97
C ALA A 283 19.51 1.30 7.92
N TYR A 284 18.54 0.45 7.60
CA TYR A 284 18.72 -0.61 6.60
C TYR A 284 18.93 -0.08 5.17
N GLY A 285 18.39 1.08 4.85
CA GLY A 285 18.65 1.70 3.57
C GLY A 285 20.09 2.16 3.41
N LEU A 286 20.75 2.63 4.48
CA LEU A 286 22.18 2.94 4.44
C LEU A 286 23.03 1.69 4.29
N ASP A 287 22.69 0.58 4.98
CA ASP A 287 23.34 -0.73 4.73
C ASP A 287 23.32 -1.09 3.24
N PHE A 288 22.15 -0.95 2.62
CA PHE A 288 21.96 -1.27 1.21
C PHE A 288 22.78 -0.37 0.27
N TYR A 289 22.65 0.96 0.41
CA TYR A 289 23.31 1.90 -0.51
C TYR A 289 24.82 1.99 -0.31
N ARG A 290 25.33 1.70 0.88
CA ARG A 290 26.76 1.64 1.15
C ARG A 290 27.38 0.26 0.97
N ASN A 291 26.53 -0.76 0.75
CA ASN A 291 26.93 -2.17 0.59
C ASN A 291 27.86 -2.66 1.73
N GLN A 292 27.58 -2.22 2.94
CA GLN A 292 28.32 -2.62 4.14
C GLN A 292 27.39 -2.59 5.37
N PRO A 293 27.60 -3.46 6.37
CA PRO A 293 26.84 -3.40 7.60
C PRO A 293 27.16 -2.11 8.36
N ILE A 294 26.14 -1.39 8.77
CA ILE A 294 26.22 -0.14 9.51
C ILE A 294 25.80 -0.40 10.95
N SER A 295 26.51 0.18 11.92
CA SER A 295 26.12 0.09 13.31
C SER A 295 24.88 0.94 13.60
N HIS A 296 23.83 0.31 14.15
CA HIS A 296 22.58 0.96 14.49
C HIS A 296 22.42 1.10 16.00
N TYR A 297 22.24 2.31 16.48
CA TYR A 297 22.09 2.64 17.90
C TYR A 297 20.71 3.22 18.17
N GLU A 298 20.03 2.73 19.20
CA GLU A 298 18.72 3.18 19.65
C GLU A 298 18.81 3.63 21.13
N GLN A 299 18.06 4.66 21.52
CA GLN A 299 18.11 5.23 22.86
C GLN A 299 17.46 4.34 23.94
N GLU A 300 16.59 3.38 23.57
CA GLU A 300 15.78 2.56 24.48
C GLU A 300 16.22 1.07 24.57
N GLY A 301 17.32 0.71 23.93
CA GLY A 301 17.86 -0.65 24.01
C GLY A 301 18.85 -0.82 25.18
N PRO A 302 19.25 -2.06 25.55
CA PRO A 302 20.38 -2.32 26.44
C PRO A 302 21.67 -1.92 25.71
N LEU A 303 21.92 -0.65 25.63
CA LEU A 303 22.93 -0.06 24.78
C LEU A 303 24.21 0.16 25.60
N ASP A 304 25.17 -0.67 25.34
CA ASP A 304 26.57 -0.33 25.46
C ASP A 304 26.97 0.62 24.30
N LEU A 305 26.31 1.79 24.24
CA LEU A 305 26.62 2.84 23.27
C LEU A 305 28.10 3.23 23.25
N PRO A 306 28.83 3.29 24.37
CA PRO A 306 30.26 3.63 24.38
C PRO A 306 31.15 2.57 23.73
N SER A 307 30.80 1.31 23.78
CA SER A 307 31.65 0.22 23.27
C SER A 307 31.40 -0.09 21.79
N GLY A 308 30.26 0.33 21.24
CA GLY A 308 29.87 -0.01 19.88
C GLY A 308 30.21 1.05 18.84
N ILE A 309 30.32 2.34 19.20
CA ILE A 309 30.71 3.39 18.24
C ILE A 309 32.21 3.29 17.97
N PRO A 310 32.65 3.10 16.69
CA PRO A 310 34.05 2.91 16.37
C PRO A 310 34.95 3.98 17.00
N SER A 311 36.12 3.57 17.48
CA SER A 311 37.08 4.49 18.14
C SER A 311 37.73 5.50 17.19
N GLY A 312 37.71 5.24 15.88
CA GLY A 312 38.25 6.11 14.85
C GLY A 312 37.28 7.23 14.42
N LYS A 313 37.72 8.01 13.43
CA LYS A 313 36.85 8.97 12.74
C LYS A 313 35.72 8.23 12.05
N HIS A 314 34.48 8.65 12.27
CA HIS A 314 33.32 8.13 11.58
C HIS A 314 32.17 9.15 11.56
N VAL A 315 31.18 8.90 10.74
CA VAL A 315 30.01 9.76 10.60
C VAL A 315 28.82 9.12 11.29
N VAL A 316 28.06 9.89 12.04
CA VAL A 316 26.82 9.48 12.70
C VAL A 316 25.65 10.20 12.02
N VAL A 317 24.69 9.42 11.50
CA VAL A 317 23.40 9.92 11.03
C VAL A 317 22.41 9.80 12.18
N ALA A 318 21.87 10.90 12.64
CA ALA A 318 20.98 10.94 13.79
C ALA A 318 19.68 11.71 13.48
N LYS A 319 18.68 11.53 14.33
CA LYS A 319 17.47 12.35 14.29
C LYS A 319 17.80 13.79 14.66
N GLU A 320 17.13 14.74 14.03
CA GLU A 320 17.25 16.18 14.34
C GLU A 320 17.10 16.48 15.84
N GLY A 321 17.97 17.31 16.38
CA GLY A 321 18.03 17.63 17.81
C GLY A 321 18.76 16.60 18.68
N SER A 322 19.49 15.65 18.09
CA SER A 322 20.18 14.58 18.82
C SER A 322 21.62 14.92 19.25
N LEU A 323 22.14 16.12 18.99
CA LEU A 323 23.53 16.48 19.28
C LEU A 323 23.96 16.15 20.72
N GLY A 324 23.14 16.55 21.70
CA GLY A 324 23.46 16.30 23.12
C GLY A 324 23.47 14.81 23.46
N ALA A 325 22.54 14.04 22.90
CA ALA A 325 22.47 12.59 23.10
C ALA A 325 23.64 11.86 22.42
N VAL A 326 24.01 12.26 21.21
CA VAL A 326 25.18 11.73 20.51
C VAL A 326 26.45 12.05 21.27
N GLN A 327 26.60 13.31 21.75
CA GLN A 327 27.77 13.71 22.55
C GLN A 327 27.88 12.91 23.85
N ALA A 328 26.76 12.67 24.54
CA ALA A 328 26.74 11.85 25.75
C ALA A 328 27.10 10.37 25.43
N ALA A 329 26.65 9.85 24.31
CA ALA A 329 26.93 8.48 23.88
C ALA A 329 28.40 8.24 23.49
N VAL A 330 29.07 9.24 22.92
CA VAL A 330 30.47 9.11 22.49
C VAL A 330 31.49 9.52 23.58
N GLY A 331 31.02 10.03 24.70
CA GLY A 331 31.86 10.42 25.85
C GLY A 331 32.79 11.59 25.53
N ASN A 332 34.09 11.42 25.77
CA ASN A 332 35.11 12.48 25.62
C ASN A 332 35.52 12.75 24.15
N ARG A 333 34.92 12.11 23.18
CA ARG A 333 35.20 12.35 21.76
C ARG A 333 34.52 13.64 21.30
N GLN A 334 35.12 14.29 20.33
CA GLN A 334 34.56 15.52 19.76
C GLN A 334 33.51 15.18 18.72
N VAL A 335 32.32 15.77 18.84
CA VAL A 335 31.21 15.67 17.87
C VAL A 335 31.08 17.00 17.14
N LEU A 336 31.24 16.97 15.82
CA LEU A 336 31.11 18.15 14.96
C LEU A 336 29.92 17.98 14.02
N PRO A 337 28.93 18.89 14.01
CA PRO A 337 27.88 18.88 13.03
C PRO A 337 28.46 19.18 11.64
N ILE A 338 28.20 18.31 10.66
CA ILE A 338 28.71 18.47 9.28
C ILE A 338 27.57 18.78 8.28
N GLY A 339 26.32 18.56 8.65
CA GLY A 339 25.19 18.88 7.78
C GLY A 339 23.86 18.40 8.33
N THR A 340 22.80 18.72 7.58
CA THR A 340 21.42 18.33 7.92
C THR A 340 20.69 17.81 6.70
N PHE A 341 19.64 17.01 6.91
CA PHE A 341 18.72 16.57 5.87
C PHE A 341 17.27 16.81 6.30
N PRO A 342 16.76 18.06 6.12
CA PRO A 342 15.45 18.48 6.60
C PRO A 342 14.25 17.62 6.12
N PRO A 343 14.24 17.04 4.88
CA PRO A 343 13.10 16.26 4.43
C PRO A 343 12.78 15.04 5.30
N GLN A 344 13.76 14.52 6.04
CA GLN A 344 13.57 13.37 6.95
C GLN A 344 13.92 13.71 8.41
N HIS A 345 14.15 14.99 8.73
CA HIS A 345 14.53 15.47 10.06
C HIS A 345 15.80 14.77 10.60
N LEU A 346 16.86 14.77 9.78
CA LEU A 346 18.13 14.14 10.12
C LEU A 346 19.25 15.18 10.21
N GLU A 347 20.20 14.89 11.10
CA GLU A 347 21.45 15.60 11.27
C GLU A 347 22.63 14.64 11.08
N PHE A 348 23.74 15.17 10.56
CA PHE A 348 24.98 14.43 10.33
C PHE A 348 26.07 14.98 11.21
N PHE A 349 26.75 14.08 11.91
CA PHE A 349 27.82 14.42 12.83
C PHE A 349 29.09 13.67 12.45
N GLU A 350 30.22 14.37 12.45
CA GLU A 350 31.56 13.77 12.41
C GLU A 350 32.00 13.54 13.85
N VAL A 351 32.30 12.32 14.22
CA VAL A 351 32.87 11.95 15.49
C VAL A 351 34.37 11.73 15.28
N ARG A 352 35.22 12.51 15.97
CA ARG A 352 36.68 12.40 15.92
C ARG A 352 37.18 11.57 17.08
N ALA A 353 38.31 10.89 16.87
CA ALA A 353 39.00 10.20 17.95
C ALA A 353 39.30 11.16 19.12
N ALA A 354 39.30 10.68 20.35
CA ALA A 354 39.78 11.43 21.48
C ALA A 354 41.27 11.78 21.23
N LYS A 355 41.65 13.03 21.45
CA LYS A 355 43.04 13.44 21.40
C LYS A 355 43.83 12.80 22.54
#